data_b45089182fdaf0867de8a4042633be3a
#
_entry.id   b45089182fdaf0867de8a4042633be3a
#
_cell.length_a   1.000
_cell.length_b   1.000
_cell.length_c   1.000
_cell.angle_alpha   90.00
_cell.angle_beta   90.00
_cell.angle_gamma   90.00
#
_symmetry.space_group_name_H-M   'P 1'
#
loop_
_entity.id
_entity.type
_entity.pdbx_description
1 polymer ?
#
loop_
_entity_poly.entity_id
_entity_poly.type
_entity_poly.pdbx_seq_one_letter_code
_entity_poly.pdbx_strand_id
1 'polypeptide(L)'
;MEFLQEINWSPLWISLKTGAVATTIAFFLGIFCARKIMKMKPVSRAIWDGILTMPLVLPPTVAGFFLLLIFSLRRPFGKFLMENFDFKVVQTWKGCVIAAAVIAFPLMYRNARVAFEQVDVNLIYAGQTLGMSDRRIFWKVIVPAAAPGIASGTVLAFARAIGEYGATSMLAGNILGKTRTVSVAIAAETSAGNYDIAGFWVVVIVVISFVIVALINIVSGRGMKSRRWI
;
A
#
# COMPACT_ATOMS: atom_id res chain seq x y z
N MET A 1 -16.04 -16.60 -27.64
CA MET A 1 -14.89 -15.68 -27.86
C MET A 1 -15.32 -14.23 -28.05
N GLU A 2 -16.53 -13.95 -28.52
CA GLU A 2 -17.09 -12.59 -28.65
C GLU A 2 -17.15 -11.82 -27.30
N PHE A 3 -17.54 -12.48 -26.21
CA PHE A 3 -17.59 -11.89 -24.87
C PHE A 3 -16.27 -11.22 -24.40
N LEU A 4 -15.12 -11.81 -24.75
CA LEU A 4 -13.80 -11.26 -24.36
C LEU A 4 -13.38 -10.05 -25.20
N GLN A 5 -13.96 -9.87 -26.39
CA GLN A 5 -13.68 -8.71 -27.26
C GLN A 5 -14.44 -7.45 -26.81
N GLU A 6 -15.55 -7.62 -26.10
CA GLU A 6 -16.35 -6.51 -25.57
C GLU A 6 -15.86 -6.02 -24.20
N ILE A 7 -14.97 -6.77 -23.53
CA ILE A 7 -14.49 -6.40 -22.18
C ILE A 7 -13.53 -5.22 -22.27
N ASN A 8 -13.89 -4.15 -21.56
CA ASN A 8 -13.00 -2.99 -21.38
C ASN A 8 -11.93 -3.30 -20.32
N TRP A 9 -10.69 -3.53 -20.75
CA TRP A 9 -9.57 -3.86 -19.87
C TRP A 9 -9.04 -2.68 -19.01
N SER A 10 -9.62 -1.49 -19.15
CA SER A 10 -9.17 -0.31 -18.37
C SER A 10 -9.18 -0.53 -16.86
N PRO A 11 -10.14 -1.24 -16.22
CA PRO A 11 -10.13 -1.48 -14.78
C PRO A 11 -8.88 -2.21 -14.29
N LEU A 12 -8.40 -3.19 -15.08
CA LEU A 12 -7.19 -3.93 -14.74
C LEU A 12 -5.95 -3.03 -14.75
N TRP A 13 -5.75 -2.26 -15.83
CA TRP A 13 -4.62 -1.36 -15.94
C TRP A 13 -4.63 -0.27 -14.87
N ILE A 14 -5.81 0.28 -14.56
CA ILE A 14 -5.98 1.27 -13.49
C ILE A 14 -5.61 0.64 -12.14
N SER A 15 -6.07 -0.58 -11.84
CA SER A 15 -5.73 -1.27 -10.60
C SER A 15 -4.25 -1.56 -10.46
N LEU A 16 -3.61 -2.12 -11.49
CA LEU A 16 -2.18 -2.44 -11.46
C LEU A 16 -1.32 -1.19 -11.29
N LYS A 17 -1.60 -0.15 -12.08
CA LYS A 17 -0.91 1.13 -12.00
C LYS A 17 -1.11 1.80 -10.64
N THR A 18 -2.36 1.80 -10.12
CA THR A 18 -2.68 2.36 -8.80
C THR A 18 -1.97 1.59 -7.70
N GLY A 19 -2.05 0.25 -7.72
CA GLY A 19 -1.39 -0.61 -6.75
C GLY A 19 0.13 -0.41 -6.73
N ALA A 20 0.77 -0.36 -7.90
CA ALA A 20 2.22 -0.16 -8.01
C ALA A 20 2.65 1.20 -7.42
N VAL A 21 1.98 2.29 -7.82
CA VAL A 21 2.34 3.64 -7.34
C VAL A 21 2.01 3.81 -5.86
N ALA A 22 0.83 3.34 -5.41
CA ALA A 22 0.43 3.39 -4.01
C ALA A 22 1.39 2.61 -3.11
N THR A 23 1.81 1.41 -3.54
CA THR A 23 2.78 0.60 -2.81
C THR A 23 4.15 1.26 -2.76
N THR A 24 4.60 1.87 -3.85
CA THR A 24 5.86 2.63 -3.86
C THR A 24 5.84 3.77 -2.85
N ILE A 25 4.76 4.52 -2.79
CA ILE A 25 4.56 5.57 -1.78
C ILE A 25 4.56 4.98 -0.37
N ALA A 26 3.77 3.93 -0.14
CA ALA A 26 3.69 3.26 1.16
C ALA A 26 5.05 2.67 1.59
N PHE A 27 5.84 2.14 0.65
CA PHE A 27 7.17 1.60 0.90
C PHE A 27 8.13 2.66 1.48
N PHE A 28 8.31 3.77 0.78
CA PHE A 28 9.23 4.81 1.24
C PHE A 28 8.75 5.48 2.52
N LEU A 29 7.47 5.82 2.61
CA LEU A 29 6.90 6.42 3.81
C LEU A 29 6.92 5.43 4.99
N GLY A 30 6.60 4.15 4.76
CA GLY A 30 6.60 3.11 5.78
C GLY A 30 7.98 2.89 6.40
N ILE A 31 9.02 2.74 5.56
CA ILE A 31 10.41 2.62 6.01
C ILE A 31 10.86 3.88 6.77
N PHE A 32 10.54 5.06 6.24
CA PHE A 32 10.88 6.32 6.88
C PHE A 32 10.24 6.45 8.26
N CYS A 33 8.92 6.21 8.36
CA CYS A 33 8.18 6.28 9.62
C CYS A 33 8.66 5.22 10.60
N ALA A 34 8.87 3.97 10.17
CA ALA A 34 9.39 2.90 11.03
C ALA A 34 10.74 3.29 11.66
N ARG A 35 11.68 3.80 10.84
CA ARG A 35 12.97 4.29 11.33
C ARG A 35 12.84 5.43 12.35
N LYS A 36 11.95 6.38 12.10
CA LYS A 36 11.75 7.54 13.01
C LYS A 36 11.13 7.12 14.33
N ILE A 37 10.11 6.28 14.28
CA ILE A 37 9.37 5.80 15.46
C ILE A 37 10.28 4.99 16.39
N MET A 38 11.17 4.17 15.87
CA MET A 38 12.12 3.38 16.67
C MET A 38 13.07 4.23 17.54
N LYS A 39 13.33 5.47 17.13
CA LYS A 39 14.19 6.42 17.88
C LYS A 39 13.42 7.25 18.91
N MET A 40 12.10 7.09 19.00
CA MET A 40 11.27 7.86 19.93
C MET A 40 11.22 7.23 21.33
N LYS A 41 10.91 8.07 22.34
CA LYS A 41 10.62 7.62 23.71
C LYS A 41 9.36 6.74 23.74
N PRO A 42 9.23 5.79 24.68
CA PRO A 42 8.16 4.80 24.69
C PRO A 42 6.74 5.38 24.56
N VAL A 43 6.42 6.44 25.30
CA VAL A 43 5.09 7.08 25.26
C VAL A 43 4.80 7.72 23.90
N SER A 44 5.74 8.52 23.38
CA SER A 44 5.59 9.15 22.06
C SER A 44 5.51 8.10 20.96
N ARG A 45 6.29 7.02 21.08
CA ARG A 45 6.27 5.88 20.17
C ARG A 45 4.88 5.24 20.12
N ALA A 46 4.26 4.97 21.29
CA ALA A 46 2.94 4.35 21.36
C ALA A 46 1.85 5.24 20.70
N ILE A 47 1.89 6.55 20.96
CA ILE A 47 0.93 7.50 20.38
C ILE A 47 1.05 7.54 18.84
N TRP A 48 2.26 7.75 18.33
CA TRP A 48 2.48 7.82 16.89
C TRP A 48 2.19 6.49 16.18
N ASP A 49 2.51 5.37 16.82
CA ASP A 49 2.18 4.04 16.33
C ASP A 49 0.67 3.87 16.16
N GLY A 50 -0.10 4.29 17.15
CA GLY A 50 -1.56 4.31 17.08
C GLY A 50 -2.08 5.18 15.93
N ILE A 51 -1.56 6.41 15.78
CA ILE A 51 -1.96 7.32 14.70
C ILE A 51 -1.64 6.72 13.31
N LEU A 52 -0.43 6.22 13.12
CA LEU A 52 0.01 5.67 11.83
C LEU A 52 -0.71 4.37 11.46
N THR A 53 -1.20 3.62 12.44
CA THR A 53 -1.93 2.38 12.21
C THR A 53 -3.45 2.57 12.19
N MET A 54 -3.95 3.76 12.51
CA MET A 54 -5.38 4.07 12.53
C MET A 54 -6.12 3.72 11.23
N PRO A 55 -5.58 3.99 10.01
CA PRO A 55 -6.26 3.61 8.76
C PRO A 55 -6.51 2.11 8.60
N LEU A 56 -5.78 1.25 9.33
CA LEU A 56 -5.99 -0.20 9.31
C LEU A 56 -7.24 -0.62 10.12
N VAL A 57 -7.55 0.13 11.16
CA VAL A 57 -8.67 -0.16 12.09
C VAL A 57 -9.98 0.46 11.59
N LEU A 58 -9.88 1.62 10.95
CA LEU A 58 -11.06 2.30 10.39
C LEU A 58 -11.63 1.52 9.20
N PRO A 59 -12.98 1.47 9.06
CA PRO A 59 -13.58 1.02 7.81
C PRO A 59 -13.03 1.84 6.63
N PRO A 60 -12.66 1.19 5.51
CA PRO A 60 -12.07 1.90 4.36
C PRO A 60 -12.93 3.07 3.83
N THR A 61 -14.26 2.93 3.90
CA THR A 61 -15.20 3.99 3.52
C THR A 61 -15.08 5.23 4.42
N VAL A 62 -14.85 5.02 5.72
CA VAL A 62 -14.63 6.12 6.68
C VAL A 62 -13.32 6.84 6.37
N ALA A 63 -12.25 6.10 6.14
CA ALA A 63 -10.98 6.69 5.72
C ALA A 63 -11.13 7.47 4.40
N GLY A 64 -11.85 6.89 3.42
CA GLY A 64 -12.17 7.55 2.15
C GLY A 64 -12.98 8.83 2.32
N PHE A 65 -13.94 8.86 3.24
CA PHE A 65 -14.70 10.05 3.56
C PHE A 65 -13.82 11.16 4.15
N PHE A 66 -12.93 10.83 5.09
CA PHE A 66 -11.97 11.82 5.60
C PHE A 66 -11.06 12.36 4.49
N LEU A 67 -10.55 11.49 3.61
CA LEU A 67 -9.77 11.94 2.46
C LEU A 67 -10.59 12.85 1.54
N LEU A 68 -11.86 12.51 1.28
CA LEU A 68 -12.77 13.35 0.50
C LEU A 68 -12.93 14.74 1.14
N LEU A 69 -13.11 14.81 2.47
CA LEU A 69 -13.21 16.09 3.18
C LEU A 69 -11.92 16.91 3.06
N ILE A 70 -10.75 16.27 3.19
CA ILE A 70 -9.45 16.94 3.11
C ILE A 70 -9.20 17.49 1.70
N PHE A 71 -9.43 16.66 0.66
CA PHE A 71 -9.08 17.00 -0.73
C PHE A 71 -10.20 17.63 -1.55
N SER A 72 -11.39 17.83 -0.96
CA SER A 72 -12.52 18.48 -1.64
C SER A 72 -12.17 19.92 -2.01
N LEU A 73 -12.51 20.33 -3.23
CA LEU A 73 -12.36 21.72 -3.70
C LEU A 73 -13.23 22.74 -2.93
N ARG A 74 -14.18 22.24 -2.12
CA ARG A 74 -14.99 23.08 -1.21
C ARG A 74 -14.29 23.36 0.13
N ARG A 75 -13.14 22.75 0.37
CA ARG A 75 -12.37 22.87 1.61
C ARG A 75 -11.04 23.59 1.35
N PRO A 76 -10.48 24.31 2.35
CA PRO A 76 -9.31 25.14 2.16
C PRO A 76 -8.12 24.40 1.57
N PHE A 77 -7.82 23.19 2.05
CA PHE A 77 -6.66 22.43 1.60
C PHE A 77 -6.79 21.95 0.14
N GLY A 78 -7.96 21.39 -0.24
CA GLY A 78 -8.19 20.98 -1.63
C GLY A 78 -8.19 22.17 -2.60
N LYS A 79 -8.75 23.31 -2.18
CA LYS A 79 -8.72 24.57 -2.95
C LYS A 79 -7.28 25.05 -3.11
N PHE A 80 -6.49 25.08 -2.04
CA PHE A 80 -5.08 25.48 -2.07
C PHE A 80 -4.24 24.62 -3.04
N LEU A 81 -4.44 23.29 -3.04
CA LEU A 81 -3.75 22.39 -3.97
C LEU A 81 -4.11 22.67 -5.43
N MET A 82 -5.37 22.96 -5.70
CA MET A 82 -5.83 23.27 -7.04
C MET A 82 -5.30 24.60 -7.54
N GLU A 83 -5.37 25.67 -6.72
CA GLU A 83 -4.99 27.01 -7.11
C GLU A 83 -3.47 27.19 -7.29
N ASN A 84 -2.65 26.52 -6.44
CA ASN A 84 -1.20 26.70 -6.47
C ASN A 84 -0.45 25.66 -7.29
N PHE A 85 -1.01 24.46 -7.47
CA PHE A 85 -0.32 23.33 -8.09
C PHE A 85 -1.10 22.67 -9.23
N ASP A 86 -2.30 23.15 -9.57
CA ASP A 86 -3.23 22.49 -10.50
C ASP A 86 -3.42 20.99 -10.16
N PHE A 87 -3.48 20.71 -8.84
CA PHE A 87 -3.49 19.34 -8.33
C PHE A 87 -4.87 18.95 -7.82
N LYS A 88 -5.71 18.45 -8.75
CA LYS A 88 -7.02 17.89 -8.43
C LYS A 88 -6.87 16.42 -8.01
N VAL A 89 -7.46 16.06 -6.86
CA VAL A 89 -7.46 14.70 -6.30
C VAL A 89 -8.81 14.02 -6.49
N VAL A 90 -9.90 14.69 -6.09
CA VAL A 90 -11.25 14.13 -6.11
C VAL A 90 -11.67 13.80 -7.54
N GLN A 91 -12.24 12.60 -7.75
CA GLN A 91 -12.68 12.10 -9.05
C GLN A 91 -11.56 12.02 -10.11
N THR A 92 -10.32 11.75 -9.67
CA THR A 92 -9.18 11.53 -10.55
C THR A 92 -8.43 10.25 -10.18
N TRP A 93 -7.58 9.76 -11.09
CA TRP A 93 -6.69 8.64 -10.80
C TRP A 93 -5.74 8.92 -9.62
N LYS A 94 -5.33 10.17 -9.40
CA LYS A 94 -4.55 10.58 -8.22
C LYS A 94 -5.29 10.24 -6.92
N GLY A 95 -6.63 10.38 -6.92
CA GLY A 95 -7.48 9.97 -5.81
C GLY A 95 -7.43 8.46 -5.54
N CYS A 96 -7.44 7.63 -6.59
CA CYS A 96 -7.26 6.18 -6.44
C CYS A 96 -5.92 5.86 -5.76
N VAL A 97 -4.84 6.50 -6.21
CA VAL A 97 -3.49 6.30 -5.66
C VAL A 97 -3.42 6.71 -4.19
N ILE A 98 -3.95 7.89 -3.84
CA ILE A 98 -3.93 8.39 -2.45
C ILE A 98 -4.75 7.48 -1.54
N ALA A 99 -5.97 7.09 -1.96
CA ALA A 99 -6.81 6.18 -1.20
C ALA A 99 -6.11 4.84 -0.95
N ALA A 100 -5.59 4.21 -2.00
CA ALA A 100 -4.88 2.94 -1.90
C ALA A 100 -3.59 3.06 -1.05
N ALA A 101 -2.83 4.15 -1.18
CA ALA A 101 -1.61 4.37 -0.41
C ALA A 101 -1.90 4.52 1.09
N VAL A 102 -2.92 5.30 1.47
CA VAL A 102 -3.30 5.50 2.88
C VAL A 102 -3.73 4.18 3.54
N ILE A 103 -4.47 3.34 2.81
CA ILE A 103 -4.95 2.06 3.33
C ILE A 103 -3.83 0.98 3.36
N ALA A 104 -2.90 1.02 2.41
CA ALA A 104 -1.78 0.08 2.36
C ALA A 104 -0.62 0.46 3.29
N PHE A 105 -0.43 1.74 3.57
CA PHE A 105 0.67 2.29 4.35
C PHE A 105 0.85 1.63 5.73
N PRO A 106 -0.19 1.42 6.57
CA PRO A 106 -0.01 0.81 7.88
C PRO A 106 0.58 -0.60 7.83
N LEU A 107 0.23 -1.40 6.81
CA LEU A 107 0.78 -2.74 6.62
C LEU A 107 2.28 -2.68 6.32
N MET A 108 2.68 -1.80 5.40
CA MET A 108 4.11 -1.61 5.09
C MET A 108 4.89 -1.09 6.29
N TYR A 109 4.36 -0.08 6.98
CA TYR A 109 4.95 0.52 8.17
C TYR A 109 5.19 -0.53 9.27
N ARG A 110 4.16 -1.31 9.64
CA ARG A 110 4.26 -2.33 10.69
C ARG A 110 5.25 -3.43 10.34
N ASN A 111 5.22 -3.93 9.12
CA ASN A 111 6.16 -4.96 8.67
C ASN A 111 7.60 -4.44 8.66
N ALA A 112 7.85 -3.24 8.14
CA ALA A 112 9.17 -2.63 8.17
C ALA A 112 9.68 -2.45 9.61
N ARG A 113 8.82 -1.98 10.52
CA ARG A 113 9.16 -1.81 11.92
C ARG A 113 9.53 -3.12 12.58
N VAL A 114 8.69 -4.16 12.45
CA VAL A 114 8.98 -5.49 13.01
C VAL A 114 10.28 -6.07 12.42
N ALA A 115 10.48 -5.91 11.12
CA ALA A 115 11.70 -6.36 10.47
C ALA A 115 12.96 -5.67 11.01
N PHE A 116 12.89 -4.37 11.32
CA PHE A 116 14.00 -3.65 11.94
C PHE A 116 14.24 -4.06 13.39
N GLU A 117 13.18 -4.31 14.17
CA GLU A 117 13.26 -4.74 15.56
C GLU A 117 13.84 -6.16 15.71
N GLN A 118 13.73 -6.99 14.68
CA GLN A 118 14.29 -8.35 14.63
C GLN A 118 15.76 -8.39 14.26
N VAL A 119 16.38 -7.30 13.85
CA VAL A 119 17.82 -7.25 13.54
C VAL A 119 18.62 -7.44 14.82
N ASP A 120 19.58 -8.38 14.79
CA ASP A 120 20.46 -8.64 15.92
C ASP A 120 21.24 -7.37 16.31
N VAL A 121 21.09 -6.98 17.56
CA VAL A 121 21.75 -5.80 18.15
C VAL A 121 23.29 -5.88 18.06
N ASN A 122 23.84 -7.09 18.08
CA ASN A 122 25.30 -7.29 17.95
C ASN A 122 25.83 -6.81 16.59
N LEU A 123 25.03 -6.89 15.52
CA LEU A 123 25.40 -6.33 14.22
C LEU A 123 25.50 -4.81 14.27
N ILE A 124 24.64 -4.18 15.06
CA ILE A 124 24.66 -2.71 15.27
C ILE A 124 25.89 -2.32 16.06
N TYR A 125 26.20 -3.03 17.16
CA TYR A 125 27.39 -2.79 17.99
C TYR A 125 28.67 -3.03 17.20
N ALA A 126 28.75 -4.08 16.40
CA ALA A 126 29.91 -4.30 15.51
C ALA A 126 30.13 -3.13 14.54
N GLY A 127 29.05 -2.62 13.95
CA GLY A 127 29.12 -1.42 13.09
C GLY A 127 29.61 -0.18 13.84
N GLN A 128 29.19 0.02 15.10
CA GLN A 128 29.63 1.11 15.94
C GLN A 128 31.12 0.98 16.31
N THR A 129 31.57 -0.23 16.65
CA THR A 129 32.99 -0.51 16.95
C THR A 129 33.89 -0.24 15.72
N LEU A 130 33.38 -0.46 14.52
CA LEU A 130 34.07 -0.12 13.26
C LEU A 130 34.00 1.37 12.90
N GLY A 131 33.48 2.24 13.78
CA GLY A 131 33.38 3.68 13.57
C GLY A 131 32.35 4.09 12.53
N MET A 132 31.36 3.23 12.22
CA MET A 132 30.32 3.57 11.27
C MET A 132 29.30 4.54 11.89
N SER A 133 28.93 5.59 11.14
CA SER A 133 27.85 6.48 11.57
C SER A 133 26.49 5.77 11.56
N ASP A 134 25.53 6.21 12.40
CA ASP A 134 24.16 5.68 12.49
C ASP A 134 23.48 5.58 11.11
N ARG A 135 23.72 6.56 10.23
CA ARG A 135 23.16 6.54 8.88
C ARG A 135 23.75 5.40 8.05
N ARG A 136 25.06 5.14 8.20
CA ARG A 136 25.75 4.06 7.48
C ARG A 136 25.34 2.70 8.02
N ILE A 137 25.24 2.55 9.35
CA ILE A 137 24.72 1.32 9.99
C ILE A 137 23.30 1.03 9.50
N PHE A 138 22.43 2.03 9.45
CA PHE A 138 21.05 1.84 8.99
C PHE A 138 21.00 1.29 7.55
N TRP A 139 21.69 1.93 6.62
CA TRP A 139 21.61 1.53 5.20
C TRP A 139 22.43 0.30 4.84
N LYS A 140 23.58 0.06 5.52
CA LYS A 140 24.50 -1.03 5.18
C LYS A 140 24.36 -2.27 6.06
N VAL A 141 23.71 -2.16 7.21
CA VAL A 141 23.52 -3.27 8.15
C VAL A 141 22.05 -3.57 8.38
N ILE A 142 21.28 -2.59 8.90
CA ILE A 142 19.89 -2.83 9.31
C ILE A 142 18.99 -3.12 8.12
N VAL A 143 19.00 -2.27 7.08
CA VAL A 143 18.12 -2.45 5.91
C VAL A 143 18.39 -3.76 5.17
N PRO A 144 19.64 -4.16 4.88
CA PRO A 144 19.92 -5.46 4.27
C PRO A 144 19.51 -6.65 5.15
N ALA A 145 19.77 -6.58 6.46
CA ALA A 145 19.38 -7.64 7.39
C ALA A 145 17.84 -7.78 7.50
N ALA A 146 17.12 -6.65 7.44
CA ALA A 146 15.67 -6.59 7.48
C ALA A 146 14.99 -6.82 6.10
N ALA A 147 15.75 -6.95 5.01
CA ALA A 147 15.23 -7.01 3.65
C ALA A 147 14.13 -8.07 3.44
N PRO A 148 14.19 -9.30 3.99
CA PRO A 148 13.12 -10.27 3.83
C PRO A 148 11.78 -9.80 4.41
N GLY A 149 11.80 -9.19 5.61
CA GLY A 149 10.60 -8.65 6.25
C GLY A 149 10.05 -7.41 5.53
N ILE A 150 10.93 -6.54 5.03
CA ILE A 150 10.57 -5.40 4.19
C ILE A 150 9.91 -5.88 2.90
N ALA A 151 10.47 -6.88 2.24
CA ALA A 151 9.90 -7.46 1.03
C ALA A 151 8.51 -8.04 1.30
N SER A 152 8.34 -8.82 2.38
CA SER A 152 7.03 -9.33 2.79
C SER A 152 6.02 -8.21 3.02
N GLY A 153 6.41 -7.14 3.74
CA GLY A 153 5.57 -5.98 3.95
C GLY A 153 5.15 -5.27 2.67
N THR A 154 6.07 -5.16 1.71
CA THR A 154 5.80 -4.56 0.39
C THR A 154 4.73 -5.30 -0.37
N VAL A 155 4.77 -6.62 -0.30
CA VAL A 155 3.81 -7.50 -0.95
C VAL A 155 2.43 -7.41 -0.35
N LEU A 156 2.36 -7.45 0.98
CA LEU A 156 1.09 -7.29 1.69
C LEU A 156 0.49 -5.92 1.41
N ALA A 157 1.32 -4.86 1.36
CA ALA A 157 0.87 -3.53 0.98
C ALA A 157 0.34 -3.47 -0.46
N PHE A 158 1.01 -4.14 -1.40
CA PHE A 158 0.56 -4.20 -2.80
C PHE A 158 -0.76 -4.98 -2.95
N ALA A 159 -0.87 -6.14 -2.33
CA ALA A 159 -2.11 -6.92 -2.32
C ALA A 159 -3.28 -6.12 -1.73
N ARG A 160 -3.02 -5.38 -0.63
CA ARG A 160 -4.01 -4.51 -0.01
C ARG A 160 -4.40 -3.32 -0.89
N ALA A 161 -3.43 -2.73 -1.60
CA ALA A 161 -3.65 -1.59 -2.50
C ALA A 161 -4.48 -1.98 -3.73
N ILE A 162 -4.22 -3.14 -4.35
CA ILE A 162 -4.99 -3.62 -5.53
C ILE A 162 -6.44 -3.92 -5.16
N GLY A 163 -6.68 -4.54 -3.98
CA GLY A 163 -8.01 -4.89 -3.52
C GLY A 163 -8.80 -3.73 -2.91
N GLU A 164 -8.27 -2.49 -2.96
CA GLU A 164 -8.95 -1.36 -2.32
C GLU A 164 -10.19 -0.92 -3.11
N TYR A 165 -11.32 -0.84 -2.39
CA TYR A 165 -12.61 -0.43 -2.92
C TYR A 165 -13.20 0.77 -2.17
N GLY A 166 -13.32 0.65 -0.85
CA GLY A 166 -14.12 1.57 -0.04
C GLY A 166 -13.63 3.01 -0.06
N ALA A 167 -12.33 3.22 0.17
CA ALA A 167 -11.74 4.55 0.13
C ALA A 167 -11.64 5.08 -1.32
N THR A 168 -11.36 4.19 -2.28
CA THR A 168 -11.28 4.56 -3.69
C THR A 168 -12.64 5.01 -4.23
N SER A 169 -13.71 4.29 -3.95
CA SER A 169 -15.05 4.66 -4.42
C SER A 169 -15.52 5.99 -3.84
N MET A 170 -15.19 6.27 -2.56
CA MET A 170 -15.52 7.53 -1.91
C MET A 170 -14.74 8.73 -2.46
N LEU A 171 -13.43 8.58 -2.71
CA LEU A 171 -12.56 9.69 -3.10
C LEU A 171 -12.51 9.89 -4.62
N ALA A 172 -12.39 8.81 -5.38
CA ALA A 172 -12.17 8.84 -6.83
C ALA A 172 -13.43 8.50 -7.64
N GLY A 173 -14.43 7.85 -7.01
CA GLY A 173 -15.68 7.46 -7.66
C GLY A 173 -15.51 6.31 -8.64
N ASN A 174 -16.46 6.22 -9.60
CA ASN A 174 -16.56 5.16 -10.59
C ASN A 174 -16.62 5.75 -12.01
N ILE A 175 -15.49 6.18 -12.56
CA ILE A 175 -15.41 6.76 -13.91
C ILE A 175 -14.67 5.79 -14.82
N LEU A 176 -15.38 5.26 -15.82
CA LEU A 176 -14.84 4.31 -16.79
C LEU A 176 -13.61 4.90 -17.50
N GLY A 177 -12.55 4.10 -17.63
CA GLY A 177 -11.30 4.51 -18.25
C GLY A 177 -10.44 5.50 -17.43
N LYS A 178 -10.91 5.98 -16.26
CA LYS A 178 -10.18 6.96 -15.43
C LYS A 178 -9.95 6.50 -14.00
N THR A 179 -11.00 6.09 -13.29
CA THR A 179 -10.92 5.77 -11.85
C THR A 179 -11.54 4.43 -11.49
N ARG A 180 -12.22 3.76 -12.42
CA ARG A 180 -12.81 2.43 -12.21
C ARG A 180 -11.71 1.40 -12.06
N THR A 181 -11.36 1.04 -10.82
CA THR A 181 -10.50 -0.12 -10.52
C THR A 181 -11.26 -1.43 -10.67
N VAL A 182 -10.59 -2.59 -10.64
CA VAL A 182 -11.26 -3.92 -10.71
C VAL A 182 -12.25 -4.08 -9.56
N SER A 183 -11.89 -3.70 -8.33
CA SER A 183 -12.80 -3.78 -7.18
C SER A 183 -14.03 -2.89 -7.34
N VAL A 184 -13.87 -1.70 -7.93
CA VAL A 184 -14.98 -0.78 -8.26
C VAL A 184 -15.82 -1.35 -9.40
N ALA A 185 -15.20 -1.97 -10.40
CA ALA A 185 -15.90 -2.62 -11.51
C ALA A 185 -16.78 -3.78 -11.02
N ILE A 186 -16.24 -4.67 -10.18
CA ILE A 186 -17.00 -5.78 -9.56
C ILE A 186 -18.24 -5.24 -8.86
N ALA A 187 -18.10 -4.25 -7.99
CA ALA A 187 -19.22 -3.69 -7.25
C ALA A 187 -20.25 -3.02 -8.16
N ALA A 188 -19.80 -2.28 -9.19
CA ALA A 188 -20.68 -1.62 -10.14
C ALA A 188 -21.49 -2.62 -11.00
N GLU A 189 -20.82 -3.63 -11.55
CA GLU A 189 -21.47 -4.65 -12.38
C GLU A 189 -22.43 -5.53 -11.54
N THR A 190 -22.05 -5.87 -10.30
CA THR A 190 -22.94 -6.56 -9.37
C THR A 190 -24.20 -5.74 -9.06
N SER A 191 -24.04 -4.44 -8.82
CA SER A 191 -25.17 -3.53 -8.56
C SER A 191 -26.07 -3.33 -9.79
N ALA A 192 -25.52 -3.48 -10.99
CA ALA A 192 -26.26 -3.44 -12.25
C ALA A 192 -26.93 -4.77 -12.62
N GLY A 193 -26.69 -5.84 -11.85
CA GLY A 193 -27.20 -7.20 -12.14
C GLY A 193 -26.39 -7.99 -13.19
N ASN A 194 -25.25 -7.46 -13.62
CA ASN A 194 -24.38 -8.08 -14.63
C ASN A 194 -23.39 -9.07 -13.99
N TYR A 195 -23.93 -10.15 -13.42
CA TYR A 195 -23.15 -11.11 -12.61
C TYR A 195 -22.05 -11.83 -13.42
N ASP A 196 -22.25 -12.05 -14.71
CA ASP A 196 -21.24 -12.69 -15.59
C ASP A 196 -19.99 -11.83 -15.73
N ILE A 197 -20.17 -10.51 -15.94
CA ILE A 197 -19.06 -9.55 -16.03
C ILE A 197 -18.39 -9.37 -14.67
N ALA A 198 -19.18 -9.27 -13.59
CA ALA A 198 -18.67 -9.21 -12.24
C ALA A 198 -17.85 -10.46 -11.91
N GLY A 199 -18.37 -11.66 -12.20
CA GLY A 199 -17.69 -12.93 -12.02
C GLY A 199 -16.39 -13.05 -12.79
N PHE A 200 -16.35 -12.58 -14.04
CA PHE A 200 -15.12 -12.49 -14.82
C PHE A 200 -14.04 -11.66 -14.09
N TRP A 201 -14.39 -10.48 -13.61
CA TRP A 201 -13.44 -9.62 -12.88
C TRP A 201 -13.01 -10.23 -11.54
N VAL A 202 -13.88 -10.98 -10.86
CA VAL A 202 -13.52 -11.74 -9.66
C VAL A 202 -12.46 -12.79 -9.98
N VAL A 203 -12.64 -13.57 -11.04
CA VAL A 203 -11.64 -14.58 -11.46
C VAL A 203 -10.32 -13.91 -11.81
N VAL A 204 -10.34 -12.82 -12.57
CA VAL A 204 -9.13 -12.07 -12.94
C VAL A 204 -8.36 -11.60 -11.69
N ILE A 205 -9.01 -10.98 -10.72
CA ILE A 205 -8.32 -10.48 -9.53
C ILE A 205 -7.80 -11.61 -8.63
N VAL A 206 -8.53 -12.73 -8.52
CA VAL A 206 -8.09 -13.92 -7.79
C VAL A 206 -6.84 -14.53 -8.41
N VAL A 207 -6.83 -14.71 -9.73
CA VAL A 207 -5.65 -15.25 -10.44
C VAL A 207 -4.44 -14.32 -10.28
N ILE A 208 -4.61 -13.02 -10.45
CA ILE A 208 -3.53 -12.05 -10.29
C ILE A 208 -3.01 -12.07 -8.86
N SER A 209 -3.89 -12.05 -7.86
CA SER A 209 -3.51 -12.10 -6.44
C SER A 209 -2.75 -13.37 -6.12
N PHE A 210 -3.21 -14.52 -6.61
CA PHE A 210 -2.52 -15.80 -6.43
C PHE A 210 -1.12 -15.79 -7.04
N VAL A 211 -0.98 -15.34 -8.30
CA VAL A 211 0.31 -15.25 -8.99
C VAL A 211 1.27 -14.33 -8.23
N ILE A 212 0.81 -13.18 -7.79
CA ILE A 212 1.62 -12.24 -7.02
C ILE A 212 2.10 -12.89 -5.72
N VAL A 213 1.20 -13.46 -4.92
CA VAL A 213 1.55 -14.12 -3.66
C VAL A 213 2.51 -15.30 -3.88
N ALA A 214 2.28 -16.10 -4.91
CA ALA A 214 3.16 -17.22 -5.26
C ALA A 214 4.57 -16.74 -5.64
N LEU A 215 4.68 -15.74 -6.52
CA LEU A 215 5.96 -15.16 -6.92
C LEU A 215 6.76 -14.63 -5.73
N ILE A 216 6.09 -14.01 -4.80
CA ILE A 216 6.71 -13.44 -3.62
C ILE A 216 7.19 -14.51 -2.67
N ASN A 217 6.39 -15.54 -2.42
CA ASN A 217 6.80 -16.67 -1.59
C ASN A 217 8.02 -17.37 -2.20
N ILE A 218 8.09 -17.50 -3.53
CA ILE A 218 9.25 -18.07 -4.21
C ILE A 218 10.50 -17.19 -4.03
N VAL A 219 10.36 -15.87 -4.19
CA VAL A 219 11.48 -14.92 -4.06
C VAL A 219 11.93 -14.82 -2.59
N SER A 220 11.01 -14.72 -1.65
CA SER A 220 11.32 -14.66 -0.21
C SER A 220 11.86 -15.97 0.32
N GLY A 221 11.37 -17.12 -0.17
CA GLY A 221 11.84 -18.45 0.24
C GLY A 221 13.27 -18.75 -0.19
N ARG A 222 13.77 -18.12 -1.26
CA ARG A 222 15.17 -18.24 -1.67
C ARG A 222 16.16 -17.62 -0.68
N GLY A 223 15.72 -16.60 0.07
CA GLY A 223 16.52 -15.98 1.14
C GLY A 223 16.59 -16.80 2.44
N MET A 224 15.70 -17.76 2.67
CA MET A 224 15.60 -18.57 3.89
C MET A 224 16.28 -19.95 3.80
N LYS A 225 17.02 -20.27 2.73
CA LYS A 225 17.69 -21.57 2.58
C LYS A 225 18.81 -21.85 3.60
N SER A 226 19.05 -20.99 4.59
CA SER A 226 20.14 -21.13 5.57
C SER A 226 19.73 -21.58 6.97
N ARG A 227 18.46 -21.88 7.24
CA ARG A 227 18.05 -22.44 8.55
C ARG A 227 17.10 -23.63 8.38
N ARG A 228 17.61 -24.75 7.85
CA ARG A 228 17.02 -26.05 8.15
C ARG A 228 17.43 -26.39 9.59
N TRP A 229 16.47 -26.45 10.47
CA TRP A 229 16.62 -27.08 11.75
C TRP A 229 16.78 -28.56 11.48
N ILE A 230 17.97 -29.10 11.80
CA ILE A 230 18.22 -30.54 11.98
C ILE A 230 17.91 -30.83 13.43
#